data_d394d263588c4f94751b5d10b2c9f2db
#
_entry.id   d394d263588c4f94751b5d10b2c9f2db
#
_cell.length_a   1.000
_cell.length_b   1.000
_cell.length_c   1.000
_cell.angle_alpha   90.00
_cell.angle_beta   90.00
_cell.angle_gamma   90.00
#
_symmetry.space_group_name_H-M   'P 1'
#
loop_
_entity.id
_entity.type
_entity.pdbx_description
1 polymer ?
#
loop_
_entity_poly.entity_id
_entity_poly.type
_entity_poly.pdbx_seq_one_letter_code
_entity_poly.pdbx_strand_id
1 'polypeptide(L)'
;MDYRDVFFVVTGPTATGKTARAVHLAKAIGGEIISADSRQIYRGMDIGTGKDLAEYGDVPYHLIDIRPAGYRYSLYEFLEDFERAYDDIRGRGKPVIMCGGTGMYVETVVKGIKLPPVPRNETLRAELAGKSLEELTALLKTMKTLRNNSDIDTVARATRAIEICRYYELHPELKALTEPHPMENALVIGVEVDRDTRRERISRRLRARLDEGMIDEVRCLINVEGIDPEDLIYYGLEYKFVTQYVIGQLTEDEMFRQLEIAIHQFAKRQMTWFRGMEKRGTPIHWLSSTLTPDDFTAQVLHLATAMPNNMDINVITS
;
A
#
# COMPACT_ATOMS: atom_id res chain seq x y z
N MET A 1 10.42 26.06 -11.50
CA MET A 1 10.49 24.77 -12.21
C MET A 1 9.10 24.16 -12.23
N ASP A 2 8.73 23.51 -13.31
CA ASP A 2 7.43 22.85 -13.42
C ASP A 2 7.57 21.39 -12.97
N TYR A 3 6.90 21.03 -11.88
CA TYR A 3 6.95 19.69 -11.33
C TYR A 3 5.77 18.81 -11.76
N ARG A 4 4.92 19.31 -12.68
CA ARG A 4 3.74 18.56 -13.16
C ARG A 4 4.11 17.26 -13.83
N ASP A 5 5.29 17.18 -14.46
CA ASP A 5 5.73 15.97 -15.14
C ASP A 5 6.46 14.97 -14.25
N VAL A 6 6.78 15.33 -13.02
CA VAL A 6 7.39 14.42 -12.05
C VAL A 6 6.29 13.70 -11.25
N PHE A 7 6.36 12.38 -11.19
CA PHE A 7 5.53 11.58 -10.31
C PHE A 7 6.29 11.30 -9.00
N PHE A 8 5.94 12.02 -7.95
CA PHE A 8 6.58 11.86 -6.65
C PHE A 8 6.00 10.66 -5.89
N VAL A 9 6.86 9.84 -5.30
CA VAL A 9 6.46 8.72 -4.46
C VAL A 9 7.16 8.82 -3.12
N VAL A 10 6.43 9.10 -2.04
CA VAL A 10 6.94 9.17 -0.68
C VAL A 10 6.58 7.90 0.06
N THR A 11 7.56 7.07 0.37
CA THR A 11 7.35 5.76 0.97
C THR A 11 8.26 5.50 2.18
N GLY A 12 8.07 4.36 2.82
CA GLY A 12 8.83 3.95 3.98
C GLY A 12 7.98 3.16 4.98
N PRO A 13 8.61 2.56 5.99
CA PRO A 13 7.88 1.77 6.98
C PRO A 13 6.96 2.64 7.84
N THR A 14 6.13 1.98 8.63
CA THR A 14 5.28 2.69 9.60
C THR A 14 6.12 3.47 10.62
N ALA A 15 5.56 4.54 11.16
CA ALA A 15 6.17 5.43 12.15
C ALA A 15 7.41 6.22 11.68
N THR A 16 7.57 6.46 10.37
CA THR A 16 8.66 7.31 9.84
C THR A 16 8.26 8.77 9.62
N GLY A 17 6.96 9.11 9.71
CA GLY A 17 6.45 10.47 9.43
C GLY A 17 6.40 10.81 7.94
N LYS A 18 6.19 9.81 7.08
CA LYS A 18 6.09 10.01 5.62
C LYS A 18 4.91 10.89 5.21
N THR A 19 3.75 10.78 5.91
CA THR A 19 2.54 11.57 5.59
C THR A 19 2.80 13.07 5.75
N ALA A 20 3.29 13.50 6.90
CA ALA A 20 3.62 14.91 7.14
C ALA A 20 4.60 15.48 6.11
N ARG A 21 5.58 14.66 5.65
CA ARG A 21 6.54 15.06 4.61
C ARG A 21 5.91 15.14 3.23
N ALA A 22 5.04 14.20 2.89
CA ALA A 22 4.29 14.24 1.63
C ALA A 22 3.36 15.46 1.58
N VAL A 23 2.68 15.77 2.69
CA VAL A 23 1.83 16.96 2.81
C VAL A 23 2.65 18.24 2.67
N HIS A 24 3.82 18.32 3.32
CA HIS A 24 4.69 19.49 3.21
C HIS A 24 5.17 19.68 1.77
N LEU A 25 5.60 18.60 1.09
CA LEU A 25 5.97 18.62 -0.32
C LEU A 25 4.78 19.07 -1.19
N ALA A 26 3.57 18.52 -0.96
CA ALA A 26 2.38 18.88 -1.71
C ALA A 26 2.06 20.38 -1.60
N LYS A 27 2.14 20.95 -0.41
CA LYS A 27 1.98 22.41 -0.20
C LYS A 27 3.01 23.21 -0.97
N ALA A 28 4.27 22.78 -0.97
CA ALA A 28 5.36 23.49 -1.63
C ALA A 28 5.22 23.54 -3.17
N ILE A 29 4.64 22.49 -3.78
CA ILE A 29 4.52 22.39 -5.25
C ILE A 29 3.08 22.55 -5.75
N GLY A 30 2.10 22.76 -4.88
CA GLY A 30 0.68 22.83 -5.24
C GLY A 30 0.12 21.50 -5.75
N GLY A 31 0.66 20.39 -5.25
CA GLY A 31 0.29 19.02 -5.65
C GLY A 31 -0.82 18.40 -4.80
N GLU A 32 -1.27 17.21 -5.20
CA GLU A 32 -2.28 16.42 -4.50
C GLU A 32 -1.74 15.04 -4.16
N ILE A 33 -2.28 14.43 -3.11
CA ILE A 33 -1.76 13.16 -2.58
C ILE A 33 -2.71 12.00 -2.92
N ILE A 34 -2.15 10.91 -3.45
CA ILE A 34 -2.83 9.62 -3.58
C ILE A 34 -2.28 8.68 -2.50
N SER A 35 -3.14 8.20 -1.61
CA SER A 35 -2.73 7.26 -0.56
C SER A 35 -2.43 5.87 -1.15
N ALA A 36 -1.26 5.34 -0.82
CA ALA A 36 -0.86 3.95 -1.09
C ALA A 36 -0.81 3.12 0.21
N ASP A 37 -1.82 3.29 1.05
CA ASP A 37 -2.01 2.50 2.27
C ASP A 37 -3.28 1.64 2.15
N SER A 38 -3.11 0.33 2.14
CA SER A 38 -4.22 -0.64 1.97
C SER A 38 -5.21 -0.68 3.15
N ARG A 39 -4.95 0.07 4.22
CA ARG A 39 -5.83 0.14 5.39
C ARG A 39 -6.63 1.44 5.46
N GLN A 40 -6.09 2.54 4.95
CA GLN A 40 -6.75 3.84 4.97
C GLN A 40 -7.93 3.97 4.00
N ILE A 41 -8.17 2.96 3.19
CA ILE A 41 -9.25 2.86 2.20
C ILE A 41 -10.63 2.79 2.84
N TYR A 42 -10.72 2.29 4.08
CA TYR A 42 -11.99 1.93 4.71
C TYR A 42 -12.53 3.04 5.61
N ARG A 43 -13.78 3.45 5.37
CA ARG A 43 -14.50 4.41 6.22
C ARG A 43 -14.70 3.87 7.64
N GLY A 44 -14.60 4.75 8.64
CA GLY A 44 -14.79 4.39 10.04
C GLY A 44 -13.64 3.63 10.68
N MET A 45 -12.56 3.37 9.92
CA MET A 45 -11.33 2.73 10.39
C MET A 45 -10.22 3.79 10.48
N ASP A 46 -10.33 4.74 11.43
CA ASP A 46 -9.54 5.98 11.43
C ASP A 46 -8.35 5.91 12.37
N ILE A 47 -8.61 5.64 13.66
CA ILE A 47 -7.59 5.59 14.71
C ILE A 47 -6.63 4.41 14.46
N GLY A 48 -7.18 3.21 14.27
CA GLY A 48 -6.38 2.00 14.06
C GLY A 48 -5.50 2.07 12.81
N THR A 49 -5.95 2.68 11.72
CA THR A 49 -5.15 2.83 10.50
C THR A 49 -4.21 4.03 10.53
N GLY A 50 -4.45 4.98 11.44
CA GLY A 50 -3.71 6.24 11.53
C GLY A 50 -3.84 7.07 10.28
N LYS A 51 -5.06 7.36 9.90
CA LYS A 51 -5.34 8.26 8.79
C LYS A 51 -4.83 9.66 9.06
N ASP A 52 -4.91 10.11 10.31
CA ASP A 52 -4.40 11.41 10.78
C ASP A 52 -4.82 12.55 9.81
N LEU A 53 -6.13 12.57 9.41
CA LEU A 53 -6.63 13.44 8.33
C LEU A 53 -6.36 14.93 8.59
N ALA A 54 -6.26 15.34 9.86
CA ALA A 54 -5.88 16.70 10.22
C ALA A 54 -4.47 17.10 9.70
N GLU A 55 -3.56 16.15 9.49
CA GLU A 55 -2.24 16.43 8.93
C GLU A 55 -2.31 16.97 7.50
N TYR A 56 -3.34 16.59 6.73
CA TYR A 56 -3.48 17.01 5.33
C TYR A 56 -3.84 18.50 5.20
N GLY A 57 -4.58 19.08 6.19
CA GLY A 57 -5.04 20.46 6.12
C GLY A 57 -5.82 20.71 4.82
N ASP A 58 -5.36 21.68 4.03
CA ASP A 58 -5.98 22.05 2.74
C ASP A 58 -5.44 21.24 1.54
N VAL A 59 -4.53 20.28 1.75
CA VAL A 59 -3.99 19.45 0.68
C VAL A 59 -5.01 18.38 0.28
N PRO A 60 -5.46 18.37 -1.00
CA PRO A 60 -6.36 17.33 -1.46
C PRO A 60 -5.71 15.95 -1.41
N TYR A 61 -6.48 14.95 -0.97
CA TYR A 61 -6.05 13.56 -0.91
C TYR A 61 -7.07 12.64 -1.56
N HIS A 62 -6.59 11.52 -2.08
CA HIS A 62 -7.35 10.52 -2.80
C HIS A 62 -7.07 9.13 -2.24
N LEU A 63 -7.99 8.20 -2.44
CA LEU A 63 -7.96 6.79 -2.01
C LEU A 63 -7.90 6.60 -0.48
N ILE A 64 -8.50 7.54 0.25
CA ILE A 64 -8.82 7.42 1.67
C ILE A 64 -10.35 7.40 1.78
N ASP A 65 -10.91 6.55 2.63
CA ASP A 65 -12.36 6.44 2.90
C ASP A 65 -13.24 6.12 1.67
N ILE A 66 -12.73 5.39 0.72
CA ILE A 66 -13.44 5.08 -0.54
C ILE A 66 -14.27 3.80 -0.49
N ARG A 67 -14.12 2.98 0.53
CA ARG A 67 -14.89 1.73 0.72
C ARG A 67 -15.42 1.63 2.16
N PRO A 68 -16.55 0.94 2.38
CA PRO A 68 -17.01 0.64 3.74
C PRO A 68 -16.08 -0.37 4.43
N ALA A 69 -16.04 -0.36 5.76
CA ALA A 69 -15.46 -1.45 6.54
C ALA A 69 -16.19 -2.78 6.22
N GLY A 70 -15.51 -3.91 6.35
CA GLY A 70 -16.02 -5.22 5.91
C GLY A 70 -15.76 -5.54 4.43
N TYR A 71 -15.50 -4.54 3.59
CA TYR A 71 -15.18 -4.75 2.17
C TYR A 71 -13.77 -5.35 2.00
N ARG A 72 -13.61 -6.27 1.04
CA ARG A 72 -12.31 -6.89 0.72
C ARG A 72 -11.72 -6.29 -0.54
N TYR A 73 -11.03 -5.17 -0.36
CA TYR A 73 -10.40 -4.42 -1.44
C TYR A 73 -9.15 -5.10 -1.98
N SER A 74 -9.02 -5.17 -3.28
CA SER A 74 -7.96 -5.88 -4.00
C SER A 74 -6.91 -4.94 -4.60
N LEU A 75 -5.73 -5.49 -4.93
CA LEU A 75 -4.72 -4.77 -5.70
C LEU A 75 -5.24 -4.31 -7.07
N TYR A 76 -6.08 -5.14 -7.72
CA TYR A 76 -6.69 -4.79 -9.00
C TYR A 76 -7.53 -3.51 -8.88
N GLU A 77 -8.43 -3.43 -7.90
CA GLU A 77 -9.25 -2.24 -7.65
C GLU A 77 -8.40 -1.02 -7.28
N PHE A 78 -7.32 -1.24 -6.51
CA PHE A 78 -6.38 -0.16 -6.20
C PHE A 78 -5.76 0.44 -7.46
N LEU A 79 -5.34 -0.38 -8.41
CA LEU A 79 -4.73 0.11 -9.65
C LEU A 79 -5.74 0.88 -10.51
N GLU A 80 -6.98 0.42 -10.60
CA GLU A 80 -8.04 1.15 -11.31
C GLU A 80 -8.39 2.48 -10.63
N ASP A 81 -8.53 2.48 -9.30
CA ASP A 81 -8.81 3.69 -8.54
C ASP A 81 -7.61 4.66 -8.57
N PHE A 82 -6.37 4.13 -8.54
CA PHE A 82 -5.15 4.92 -8.69
C PHE A 82 -5.07 5.59 -10.07
N GLU A 83 -5.28 4.85 -11.16
CA GLU A 83 -5.21 5.37 -12.54
C GLU A 83 -6.22 6.50 -12.73
N ARG A 84 -7.46 6.31 -12.26
CA ARG A 84 -8.49 7.37 -12.29
C ARG A 84 -8.10 8.62 -11.51
N ALA A 85 -7.58 8.47 -10.30
CA ALA A 85 -7.15 9.60 -9.47
C ALA A 85 -5.92 10.30 -10.08
N TYR A 86 -4.97 9.54 -10.60
CA TYR A 86 -3.77 10.04 -11.25
C TYR A 86 -4.13 10.87 -12.48
N ASP A 87 -4.99 10.35 -13.37
CA ASP A 87 -5.41 11.03 -14.60
C ASP A 87 -6.24 12.28 -14.29
N ASP A 88 -7.11 12.25 -13.29
CA ASP A 88 -7.88 13.43 -12.86
C ASP A 88 -6.97 14.55 -12.35
N ILE A 89 -6.01 14.25 -11.48
CA ILE A 89 -5.07 15.25 -10.96
C ILE A 89 -4.21 15.82 -12.08
N ARG A 90 -3.68 14.96 -12.95
CA ARG A 90 -2.88 15.36 -14.12
C ARG A 90 -3.70 16.21 -15.10
N GLY A 91 -4.96 15.81 -15.35
CA GLY A 91 -5.89 16.57 -16.21
C GLY A 91 -6.17 17.99 -15.69
N ARG A 92 -6.09 18.20 -14.38
CA ARG A 92 -6.17 19.53 -13.74
C ARG A 92 -4.82 20.27 -13.71
N GLY A 93 -3.77 19.71 -14.29
CA GLY A 93 -2.43 20.30 -14.34
C GLY A 93 -1.75 20.38 -12.97
N LYS A 94 -2.03 19.44 -12.07
CA LYS A 94 -1.45 19.38 -10.73
C LYS A 94 -0.37 18.31 -10.62
N PRO A 95 0.70 18.54 -9.83
CA PRO A 95 1.66 17.51 -9.49
C PRO A 95 1.01 16.39 -8.67
N VAL A 96 1.41 15.13 -8.96
CA VAL A 96 0.90 13.95 -8.23
C VAL A 96 1.95 13.46 -7.25
N ILE A 97 1.51 13.21 -6.01
CA ILE A 97 2.33 12.61 -4.96
C ILE A 97 1.64 11.35 -4.48
N MET A 98 2.24 10.19 -4.68
CA MET A 98 1.78 8.96 -4.03
C MET A 98 2.46 8.82 -2.68
N CYS A 99 1.68 8.62 -1.60
CA CYS A 99 2.21 8.45 -0.25
C CYS A 99 1.68 7.19 0.41
N GLY A 100 2.57 6.29 0.83
CA GLY A 100 2.11 5.11 1.58
C GLY A 100 3.17 4.10 1.92
N GLY A 101 2.78 3.14 2.76
CA GLY A 101 3.66 2.07 3.26
C GLY A 101 3.34 0.68 2.70
N THR A 102 2.33 0.54 1.83
CA THR A 102 1.99 -0.74 1.19
C THR A 102 2.92 -0.96 -0.01
N GLY A 103 4.06 -1.60 0.24
CA GLY A 103 5.13 -1.75 -0.75
C GLY A 103 4.67 -2.40 -2.05
N MET A 104 3.71 -3.34 -2.00
CA MET A 104 3.13 -3.94 -3.20
C MET A 104 2.39 -2.92 -4.07
N TYR A 105 1.64 -1.98 -3.48
CA TYR A 105 0.97 -0.90 -4.21
C TYR A 105 1.99 0.00 -4.88
N VAL A 106 2.98 0.47 -4.09
CA VAL A 106 4.05 1.33 -4.59
C VAL A 106 4.81 0.67 -5.74
N GLU A 107 5.25 -0.57 -5.55
CA GLU A 107 6.03 -1.28 -6.57
C GLU A 107 5.25 -1.50 -7.86
N THR A 108 3.99 -1.93 -7.74
CA THR A 108 3.16 -2.24 -8.92
C THR A 108 2.90 -0.99 -9.75
N VAL A 109 2.60 0.16 -9.09
CA VAL A 109 2.41 1.44 -9.77
C VAL A 109 3.70 1.92 -10.43
N VAL A 110 4.81 1.98 -9.69
CA VAL A 110 6.09 2.49 -10.23
C VAL A 110 6.60 1.65 -11.39
N LYS A 111 6.36 0.34 -11.36
CA LYS A 111 6.69 -0.55 -12.47
C LYS A 111 5.68 -0.53 -13.61
N GLY A 112 4.61 0.25 -13.51
CA GLY A 112 3.56 0.33 -14.52
C GLY A 112 2.94 -1.03 -14.86
N ILE A 113 2.84 -1.92 -13.86
CA ILE A 113 2.23 -3.23 -14.03
C ILE A 113 0.72 -3.07 -14.11
N LYS A 114 0.13 -3.49 -15.21
CA LYS A 114 -1.32 -3.59 -15.35
C LYS A 114 -1.80 -4.98 -14.97
N LEU A 115 -2.98 -5.05 -14.36
CA LEU A 115 -3.64 -6.30 -14.01
C LEU A 115 -4.97 -6.37 -14.76
N PRO A 116 -5.02 -6.97 -15.97
CA PRO A 116 -6.29 -7.15 -16.67
C PRO A 116 -7.29 -7.94 -15.82
N PRO A 117 -8.60 -7.64 -15.93
CA PRO A 117 -9.63 -8.33 -15.17
C PRO A 117 -9.66 -9.80 -15.53
N VAL A 118 -9.57 -10.66 -14.52
CA VAL A 118 -9.75 -12.10 -14.66
C VAL A 118 -11.07 -12.47 -13.99
N PRO A 119 -12.09 -12.90 -14.74
CA PRO A 119 -13.37 -13.27 -14.18
C PRO A 119 -13.22 -14.49 -13.26
N ARG A 120 -14.14 -14.59 -12.30
CA ARG A 120 -14.23 -15.76 -11.44
C ARG A 120 -14.75 -16.94 -12.26
N ASN A 121 -14.09 -18.09 -12.18
CA ASN A 121 -14.45 -19.31 -12.90
C ASN A 121 -15.02 -20.36 -11.95
N GLU A 122 -16.33 -20.42 -11.82
CA GLU A 122 -16.99 -21.32 -10.87
C GLU A 122 -16.80 -22.79 -11.23
N THR A 123 -16.71 -23.13 -12.53
CA THR A 123 -16.43 -24.50 -12.96
C THR A 123 -15.03 -24.96 -12.48
N LEU A 124 -14.03 -24.16 -12.75
CA LEU A 124 -12.66 -24.46 -12.28
C LEU A 124 -12.59 -24.54 -10.74
N ARG A 125 -13.31 -23.64 -10.05
CA ARG A 125 -13.37 -23.65 -8.58
C ARG A 125 -14.01 -24.94 -8.04
N ALA A 126 -15.05 -25.43 -8.71
CA ALA A 126 -15.69 -26.71 -8.37
C ALA A 126 -14.72 -27.89 -8.61
N GLU A 127 -13.93 -27.89 -9.69
CA GLU A 127 -12.91 -28.90 -9.96
C GLU A 127 -11.78 -28.91 -8.93
N LEU A 128 -11.45 -27.74 -8.39
CA LEU A 128 -10.41 -27.57 -7.37
C LEU A 128 -10.93 -27.75 -5.94
N ALA A 129 -12.25 -27.80 -5.75
CA ALA A 129 -12.86 -27.98 -4.45
C ALA A 129 -12.41 -29.29 -3.78
N GLY A 130 -12.09 -29.21 -2.49
CA GLY A 130 -11.61 -30.36 -1.73
C GLY A 130 -10.12 -30.69 -1.87
N LYS A 131 -9.39 -30.02 -2.79
CA LYS A 131 -7.93 -30.18 -2.86
C LYS A 131 -7.24 -29.48 -1.69
N SER A 132 -6.21 -30.12 -1.16
CA SER A 132 -5.36 -29.55 -0.12
C SER A 132 -4.53 -28.39 -0.66
N LEU A 133 -4.01 -27.54 0.24
CA LEU A 133 -3.08 -26.47 -0.13
C LEU A 133 -1.82 -27.01 -0.82
N GLU A 134 -1.36 -28.19 -0.43
CA GLU A 134 -0.18 -28.84 -1.01
C GLU A 134 -0.44 -29.26 -2.47
N GLU A 135 -1.60 -29.87 -2.75
CA GLU A 135 -2.00 -30.26 -4.11
C GLU A 135 -2.16 -29.04 -5.03
N LEU A 136 -2.81 -27.97 -4.52
CA LEU A 136 -2.97 -26.73 -5.27
C LEU A 136 -1.62 -26.05 -5.51
N THR A 137 -0.73 -26.09 -4.54
CA THR A 137 0.65 -25.55 -4.69
C THR A 137 1.43 -26.33 -5.72
N ALA A 138 1.35 -27.67 -5.71
CA ALA A 138 2.00 -28.52 -6.72
C ALA A 138 1.48 -28.21 -8.13
N LEU A 139 0.17 -28.10 -8.29
CA LEU A 139 -0.46 -27.70 -9.56
C LEU A 139 0.00 -26.32 -10.02
N LEU A 140 -0.01 -25.32 -9.14
CA LEU A 140 0.42 -23.95 -9.47
C LEU A 140 1.89 -23.88 -9.92
N LYS A 141 2.75 -24.69 -9.30
CA LYS A 141 4.18 -24.79 -9.71
C LYS A 141 4.38 -25.33 -11.11
N THR A 142 3.45 -26.12 -11.67
CA THR A 142 3.53 -26.55 -13.07
C THR A 142 3.17 -25.44 -14.05
N MET A 143 2.45 -24.41 -13.60
CA MET A 143 1.91 -23.32 -14.43
C MET A 143 2.80 -22.07 -14.40
N LYS A 144 3.46 -21.80 -13.27
CA LYS A 144 4.34 -20.63 -13.10
C LYS A 144 5.43 -20.85 -12.08
N THR A 145 6.53 -20.12 -12.22
CA THR A 145 7.57 -20.03 -11.19
C THR A 145 7.06 -19.15 -10.03
N LEU A 146 7.05 -19.69 -8.81
CA LEU A 146 6.68 -18.94 -7.64
C LEU A 146 7.82 -18.01 -7.21
N ARG A 147 7.56 -16.71 -7.19
CA ARG A 147 8.52 -15.68 -6.75
C ARG A 147 8.45 -15.40 -5.25
N ASN A 148 7.34 -15.75 -4.62
CA ASN A 148 7.06 -15.61 -3.18
C ASN A 148 6.00 -16.63 -2.75
N ASN A 149 5.69 -16.66 -1.45
CA ASN A 149 4.70 -17.58 -0.90
C ASN A 149 3.27 -17.00 -0.84
N SER A 150 3.05 -15.76 -1.31
CA SER A 150 1.74 -15.10 -1.16
C SER A 150 0.61 -15.84 -1.88
N ASP A 151 0.92 -16.48 -3.02
CA ASP A 151 -0.07 -17.23 -3.80
C ASP A 151 -0.41 -18.60 -3.20
N ILE A 152 0.39 -19.06 -2.25
CA ILE A 152 0.29 -20.38 -1.64
C ILE A 152 0.10 -20.34 -0.12
N ASP A 153 -0.28 -19.19 0.44
CA ASP A 153 -0.54 -19.05 1.88
C ASP A 153 -1.85 -19.73 2.31
N THR A 154 -2.83 -19.74 1.42
CA THR A 154 -4.16 -20.30 1.68
C THR A 154 -4.72 -20.97 0.44
N VAL A 155 -5.63 -21.94 0.66
CA VAL A 155 -6.38 -22.62 -0.43
C VAL A 155 -7.05 -21.58 -1.36
N ALA A 156 -7.69 -20.55 -0.80
CA ALA A 156 -8.37 -19.52 -1.59
C ALA A 156 -7.39 -18.75 -2.50
N ARG A 157 -6.18 -18.41 -2.01
CA ARG A 157 -5.15 -17.73 -2.80
C ARG A 157 -4.56 -18.64 -3.87
N ALA A 158 -4.26 -19.89 -3.55
CA ALA A 158 -3.76 -20.87 -4.50
C ALA A 158 -4.79 -21.12 -5.62
N THR A 159 -6.07 -21.30 -5.27
CA THR A 159 -7.16 -21.42 -6.25
C THR A 159 -7.24 -20.20 -7.15
N ARG A 160 -7.18 -18.98 -6.60
CA ARG A 160 -7.20 -17.74 -7.40
C ARG A 160 -6.00 -17.61 -8.31
N ALA A 161 -4.82 -17.98 -7.85
CA ALA A 161 -3.60 -17.95 -8.66
C ALA A 161 -3.67 -18.95 -9.84
N ILE A 162 -4.22 -20.14 -9.62
CA ILE A 162 -4.46 -21.12 -10.70
C ILE A 162 -5.47 -20.57 -11.71
N GLU A 163 -6.58 -19.98 -11.22
CA GLU A 163 -7.62 -19.35 -12.05
C GLU A 163 -7.02 -18.27 -12.96
N ILE A 164 -6.17 -17.40 -12.43
CA ILE A 164 -5.46 -16.37 -13.20
C ILE A 164 -4.52 -16.99 -14.24
N CYS A 165 -3.73 -18.01 -13.86
CA CYS A 165 -2.83 -18.68 -14.80
C CYS A 165 -3.60 -19.30 -15.96
N ARG A 166 -4.68 -20.05 -15.69
CA ARG A 166 -5.53 -20.66 -16.71
C ARG A 166 -6.16 -19.64 -17.63
N TYR A 167 -6.64 -18.53 -17.06
CA TYR A 167 -7.24 -17.47 -17.87
C TYR A 167 -6.21 -16.85 -18.83
N TYR A 168 -5.01 -16.54 -18.36
CA TYR A 168 -3.95 -15.99 -19.21
C TYR A 168 -3.34 -16.98 -20.20
N GLU A 169 -3.44 -18.29 -19.96
CA GLU A 169 -3.11 -19.31 -20.99
C GLU A 169 -4.06 -19.23 -22.19
N LEU A 170 -5.34 -18.90 -21.94
CA LEU A 170 -6.35 -18.74 -22.98
C LEU A 170 -6.37 -17.33 -23.61
N HIS A 171 -5.77 -16.35 -22.93
CA HIS A 171 -5.75 -14.93 -23.31
C HIS A 171 -4.32 -14.37 -23.27
N PRO A 172 -3.43 -14.81 -24.17
CA PRO A 172 -2.02 -14.38 -24.14
C PRO A 172 -1.85 -12.88 -24.39
N GLU A 173 -2.78 -12.23 -25.11
CA GLU A 173 -2.83 -10.78 -25.31
C GLU A 173 -3.02 -10.01 -24.02
N LEU A 174 -3.81 -10.53 -23.08
CA LEU A 174 -4.00 -9.91 -21.76
C LEU A 174 -2.80 -10.17 -20.86
N LYS A 175 -2.17 -11.32 -20.99
CA LYS A 175 -0.92 -11.62 -20.26
C LYS A 175 0.18 -10.64 -20.62
N ALA A 176 0.30 -10.24 -21.89
CA ALA A 176 1.28 -9.26 -22.34
C ALA A 176 1.13 -7.91 -21.63
N LEU A 177 -0.09 -7.50 -21.25
CA LEU A 177 -0.35 -6.27 -20.51
C LEU A 177 0.20 -6.30 -19.05
N THR A 178 0.50 -7.50 -18.52
CA THR A 178 1.07 -7.64 -17.16
C THR A 178 2.57 -7.44 -17.12
N GLU A 179 3.24 -7.30 -18.28
CA GLU A 179 4.66 -6.99 -18.32
C GLU A 179 4.92 -5.58 -17.78
N PRO A 180 6.05 -5.39 -17.08
CA PRO A 180 6.38 -4.08 -16.51
C PRO A 180 6.63 -3.03 -17.59
N HIS A 181 6.00 -1.86 -17.44
CA HIS A 181 6.27 -0.64 -18.19
C HIS A 181 6.59 0.49 -17.20
N PRO A 182 7.83 0.55 -16.67
CA PRO A 182 8.18 1.47 -15.59
C PRO A 182 7.84 2.92 -15.92
N MET A 183 7.31 3.64 -14.93
CA MET A 183 7.06 5.06 -15.04
C MET A 183 8.40 5.82 -15.00
N GLU A 184 8.88 6.28 -16.15
CA GLU A 184 10.19 6.93 -16.30
C GLU A 184 10.31 8.23 -15.51
N ASN A 185 9.18 8.90 -15.25
CA ASN A 185 9.10 10.13 -14.47
C ASN A 185 8.88 9.91 -12.97
N ALA A 186 8.92 8.67 -12.47
CA ALA A 186 8.73 8.39 -11.06
C ALA A 186 10.00 8.65 -10.24
N LEU A 187 9.89 9.55 -9.25
CA LEU A 187 10.92 9.81 -8.26
C LEU A 187 10.51 9.19 -6.91
N VAL A 188 11.16 8.07 -6.54
CA VAL A 188 10.81 7.33 -5.32
C VAL A 188 11.70 7.77 -4.17
N ILE A 189 11.09 8.36 -3.15
CA ILE A 189 11.72 8.84 -1.94
C ILE A 189 11.35 7.91 -0.77
N GLY A 190 12.35 7.31 -0.16
CA GLY A 190 12.20 6.54 1.07
C GLY A 190 12.45 7.41 2.30
N VAL A 191 11.53 7.39 3.27
CA VAL A 191 11.78 8.03 4.58
C VAL A 191 12.33 6.98 5.53
N GLU A 192 13.59 7.14 5.93
CA GLU A 192 14.22 6.23 6.87
C GLU A 192 14.34 6.79 8.28
N VAL A 193 14.32 5.90 9.24
CA VAL A 193 14.58 6.14 10.65
C VAL A 193 15.38 4.98 11.19
N ASP A 194 16.31 5.24 12.08
CA ASP A 194 17.04 4.17 12.73
C ASP A 194 16.11 3.19 13.47
N ARG A 195 16.62 1.98 13.70
CA ARG A 195 15.80 0.88 14.21
C ARG A 195 15.21 1.17 15.59
N ASP A 196 16.01 1.75 16.48
CA ASP A 196 15.62 1.89 17.88
C ASP A 196 14.62 3.04 18.04
N THR A 197 14.88 4.18 17.41
CA THR A 197 13.93 5.30 17.31
C THR A 197 12.60 4.86 16.69
N ARG A 198 12.63 4.03 15.64
CA ARG A 198 11.40 3.51 15.03
C ARG A 198 10.62 2.63 16.00
N ARG A 199 11.28 1.76 16.74
CA ARG A 199 10.65 0.91 17.75
C ARG A 199 9.96 1.75 18.82
N GLU A 200 10.66 2.74 19.35
CA GLU A 200 10.11 3.66 20.34
C GLU A 200 8.91 4.42 19.82
N ARG A 201 9.00 4.97 18.59
CA ARG A 201 7.88 5.66 17.94
C ARG A 201 6.66 4.76 17.75
N ILE A 202 6.85 3.47 17.37
CA ILE A 202 5.78 2.48 17.23
C ILE A 202 5.08 2.27 18.57
N SER A 203 5.84 1.97 19.64
CA SER A 203 5.27 1.70 20.96
C SER A 203 4.53 2.92 21.53
N ARG A 204 5.11 4.12 21.40
CA ARG A 204 4.46 5.36 21.82
C ARG A 204 3.17 5.64 21.05
N ARG A 205 3.19 5.47 19.73
CA ARG A 205 2.00 5.68 18.90
C ARG A 205 0.89 4.68 19.19
N LEU A 206 1.24 3.42 19.45
CA LEU A 206 0.24 2.42 19.83
C LEU A 206 -0.48 2.81 21.12
N ARG A 207 0.24 3.25 22.15
CA ARG A 207 -0.35 3.73 23.40
C ARG A 207 -1.28 4.93 23.16
N ALA A 208 -0.78 5.94 22.46
CA ALA A 208 -1.59 7.12 22.14
C ALA A 208 -2.90 6.76 21.43
N ARG A 209 -2.90 5.85 20.49
CA ARG A 209 -4.12 5.42 19.79
C ARG A 209 -5.08 4.64 20.66
N LEU A 210 -4.60 3.86 21.61
CA LEU A 210 -5.47 3.23 22.59
C LEU A 210 -6.13 4.29 23.47
N ASP A 211 -5.37 5.29 23.91
CA ASP A 211 -5.88 6.41 24.70
C ASP A 211 -6.86 7.30 23.89
N GLU A 212 -6.67 7.43 22.57
CA GLU A 212 -7.57 8.13 21.63
C GLU A 212 -8.90 7.40 21.39
N GLY A 213 -9.05 6.14 21.84
CA GLY A 213 -10.30 5.39 21.74
C GLY A 213 -10.31 4.33 20.63
N MET A 214 -9.17 3.78 20.21
CA MET A 214 -9.10 2.72 19.19
C MET A 214 -9.95 1.49 19.54
N ILE A 215 -10.10 1.16 20.84
CA ILE A 215 -10.96 0.06 21.29
C ILE A 215 -12.43 0.40 21.03
N ASP A 216 -12.84 1.64 21.29
CA ASP A 216 -14.22 2.08 21.09
C ASP A 216 -14.56 2.20 19.60
N GLU A 217 -13.59 2.58 18.76
CA GLU A 217 -13.74 2.50 17.31
C GLU A 217 -14.10 1.08 16.86
N VAL A 218 -13.39 0.06 17.32
CA VAL A 218 -13.68 -1.34 16.97
C VAL A 218 -15.03 -1.80 17.54
N ARG A 219 -15.38 -1.40 18.77
CA ARG A 219 -16.70 -1.69 19.33
C ARG A 219 -17.82 -1.07 18.51
N CYS A 220 -17.63 0.14 18.02
CA CYS A 220 -18.59 0.83 17.15
C CYS A 220 -18.77 0.07 15.83
N LEU A 221 -17.67 -0.32 15.17
CA LEU A 221 -17.72 -1.10 13.93
C LEU A 221 -18.51 -2.40 14.09
N ILE A 222 -18.33 -3.12 15.21
CA ILE A 222 -19.03 -4.38 15.46
C ILE A 222 -20.49 -4.14 15.87
N ASN A 223 -20.74 -3.29 16.88
CA ASN A 223 -22.04 -3.22 17.55
C ASN A 223 -23.00 -2.23 16.89
N VAL A 224 -22.51 -1.19 16.21
CA VAL A 224 -23.31 -0.15 15.58
C VAL A 224 -23.39 -0.33 14.07
N GLU A 225 -22.24 -0.56 13.43
CA GLU A 225 -22.18 -0.75 11.99
C GLU A 225 -22.43 -2.19 11.56
N GLY A 226 -22.44 -3.16 12.50
CA GLY A 226 -22.75 -4.56 12.25
C GLY A 226 -21.70 -5.31 11.45
N ILE A 227 -20.44 -4.85 11.49
CA ILE A 227 -19.34 -5.53 10.78
C ILE A 227 -19.01 -6.84 11.47
N ASP A 228 -18.89 -7.93 10.68
CA ASP A 228 -18.49 -9.22 11.20
C ASP A 228 -17.08 -9.14 11.81
N PRO A 229 -16.88 -9.58 13.07
CA PRO A 229 -15.55 -9.64 13.68
C PRO A 229 -14.50 -10.34 12.83
N GLU A 230 -14.85 -11.38 12.07
CA GLU A 230 -13.91 -12.08 11.19
C GLU A 230 -13.42 -11.19 10.02
N ASP A 231 -14.23 -10.26 9.52
CA ASP A 231 -13.81 -9.29 8.52
C ASP A 231 -12.83 -8.28 9.10
N LEU A 232 -13.01 -7.85 10.36
CA LEU A 232 -12.03 -7.00 11.05
C LEU A 232 -10.72 -7.76 11.36
N ILE A 233 -10.80 -9.00 11.79
CA ILE A 233 -9.64 -9.86 12.01
C ILE A 233 -8.86 -10.08 10.70
N TYR A 234 -9.55 -10.20 9.57
CA TYR A 234 -8.93 -10.33 8.24
C TYR A 234 -8.02 -9.14 7.89
N TYR A 235 -8.35 -7.93 8.32
CA TYR A 235 -7.50 -6.77 8.07
C TYR A 235 -6.14 -6.84 8.77
N GLY A 236 -6.03 -7.61 9.86
CA GLY A 236 -4.77 -7.80 10.58
C GLY A 236 -4.39 -6.62 11.48
N LEU A 237 -3.22 -6.70 12.09
CA LEU A 237 -2.66 -5.68 12.99
C LEU A 237 -3.69 -5.16 14.01
N GLU A 238 -3.88 -3.85 14.09
CA GLU A 238 -4.74 -3.18 15.06
C GLU A 238 -6.13 -3.82 15.11
N TYR A 239 -6.79 -3.94 13.96
CA TYR A 239 -8.16 -4.47 13.90
C TYR A 239 -8.24 -5.94 14.28
N LYS A 240 -7.22 -6.74 13.98
CA LYS A 240 -7.18 -8.14 14.42
C LYS A 240 -7.14 -8.25 15.94
N PHE A 241 -6.13 -7.64 16.55
CA PHE A 241 -5.89 -7.87 17.98
C PHE A 241 -6.90 -7.14 18.87
N VAL A 242 -7.33 -5.93 18.46
CA VAL A 242 -8.37 -5.19 19.20
C VAL A 242 -9.72 -5.89 19.07
N THR A 243 -10.08 -6.43 17.90
CA THR A 243 -11.29 -7.24 17.74
C THR A 243 -11.25 -8.46 18.64
N GLN A 244 -10.14 -9.21 18.67
CA GLN A 244 -9.97 -10.39 19.53
C GLN A 244 -10.12 -10.04 21.01
N TYR A 245 -9.68 -8.88 21.44
CA TYR A 245 -9.93 -8.37 22.79
C TYR A 245 -11.42 -8.04 22.99
N VAL A 246 -12.05 -7.32 22.08
CA VAL A 246 -13.46 -6.89 22.18
C VAL A 246 -14.42 -8.08 22.27
N ILE A 247 -14.13 -9.15 21.53
CA ILE A 247 -14.93 -10.39 21.56
C ILE A 247 -14.50 -11.40 22.66
N GLY A 248 -13.58 -11.00 23.55
CA GLY A 248 -13.19 -11.78 24.73
C GLY A 248 -12.21 -12.94 24.48
N GLN A 249 -11.52 -12.94 23.32
CA GLN A 249 -10.49 -13.95 23.01
C GLN A 249 -9.13 -13.64 23.63
N LEU A 250 -8.85 -12.37 23.94
CA LEU A 250 -7.61 -11.89 24.56
C LEU A 250 -7.94 -11.01 25.76
N THR A 251 -7.04 -10.97 26.72
CA THR A 251 -7.00 -9.89 27.73
C THR A 251 -6.41 -8.61 27.11
N GLU A 252 -6.59 -7.47 27.76
CA GLU A 252 -6.03 -6.20 27.31
C GLU A 252 -4.51 -6.24 27.23
N ASP A 253 -3.84 -6.81 28.23
CA ASP A 253 -2.38 -6.97 28.25
C ASP A 253 -1.86 -7.87 27.11
N GLU A 254 -2.59 -8.95 26.83
CA GLU A 254 -2.26 -9.85 25.72
C GLU A 254 -2.44 -9.16 24.37
N MET A 255 -3.54 -8.45 24.20
CA MET A 255 -3.82 -7.65 22.99
C MET A 255 -2.71 -6.64 22.76
N PHE A 256 -2.38 -5.81 23.76
CA PHE A 256 -1.31 -4.80 23.64
C PHE A 256 0.02 -5.44 23.24
N ARG A 257 0.46 -6.44 23.98
CA ARG A 257 1.76 -7.11 23.74
C ARG A 257 1.84 -7.76 22.36
N GLN A 258 0.80 -8.48 21.95
CA GLN A 258 0.78 -9.17 20.67
C GLN A 258 0.70 -8.17 19.51
N LEU A 259 -0.09 -7.12 19.64
CA LEU A 259 -0.21 -6.07 18.64
C LEU A 259 1.12 -5.31 18.48
N GLU A 260 1.77 -4.92 19.57
CA GLU A 260 3.07 -4.25 19.53
C GLU A 260 4.13 -5.08 18.77
N ILE A 261 4.22 -6.38 19.09
CA ILE A 261 5.11 -7.31 18.38
C ILE A 261 4.75 -7.38 16.88
N ALA A 262 3.46 -7.47 16.57
CA ALA A 262 3.00 -7.57 15.20
C ALA A 262 3.31 -6.31 14.36
N ILE A 263 3.19 -5.10 14.95
CA ILE A 263 3.54 -3.85 14.29
C ILE A 263 5.06 -3.77 14.04
N HIS A 264 5.89 -4.18 15.01
CA HIS A 264 7.35 -4.24 14.81
C HIS A 264 7.74 -5.20 13.68
N GLN A 265 7.10 -6.36 13.61
CA GLN A 265 7.31 -7.32 12.53
C GLN A 265 6.81 -6.77 11.18
N PHE A 266 5.69 -6.05 11.17
CA PHE A 266 5.16 -5.41 9.98
C PHE A 266 6.14 -4.35 9.44
N ALA A 267 6.65 -3.47 10.29
CA ALA A 267 7.66 -2.48 9.90
C ALA A 267 8.94 -3.13 9.32
N LYS A 268 9.36 -4.28 9.89
CA LYS A 268 10.49 -5.07 9.33
C LYS A 268 10.15 -5.62 7.94
N ARG A 269 8.93 -6.16 7.74
CA ARG A 269 8.49 -6.66 6.42
C ARG A 269 8.43 -5.55 5.38
N GLN A 270 7.94 -4.36 5.76
CA GLN A 270 7.93 -3.19 4.86
C GLN A 270 9.35 -2.85 4.38
N MET A 271 10.33 -2.76 5.30
CA MET A 271 11.73 -2.50 4.92
C MET A 271 12.32 -3.60 4.05
N THR A 272 12.01 -4.86 4.33
CA THR A 272 12.44 -6.00 3.49
C THR A 272 11.86 -5.87 2.09
N TRP A 273 10.60 -5.43 1.96
CA TRP A 273 9.97 -5.21 0.65
C TRP A 273 10.67 -4.09 -0.13
N PHE A 274 10.88 -2.94 0.49
CA PHE A 274 11.53 -1.80 -0.17
C PHE A 274 12.96 -2.12 -0.61
N ARG A 275 13.75 -2.78 0.24
CA ARG A 275 15.08 -3.29 -0.17
C ARG A 275 14.99 -4.31 -1.31
N GLY A 276 13.91 -5.09 -1.35
CA GLY A 276 13.62 -5.98 -2.47
C GLY A 276 13.30 -5.22 -3.75
N MET A 277 12.58 -4.10 -3.68
CA MET A 277 12.32 -3.21 -4.82
C MET A 277 13.62 -2.68 -5.43
N GLU A 278 14.55 -2.19 -4.59
CA GLU A 278 15.86 -1.73 -5.04
C GLU A 278 16.65 -2.83 -5.78
N LYS A 279 16.68 -4.03 -5.18
CA LYS A 279 17.32 -5.21 -5.82
C LYS A 279 16.67 -5.60 -7.15
N ARG A 280 15.40 -5.28 -7.35
CA ARG A 280 14.65 -5.51 -8.60
C ARG A 280 14.68 -4.30 -9.55
N GLY A 281 15.60 -3.35 -9.31
CA GLY A 281 15.90 -2.25 -10.22
C GLY A 281 15.04 -0.99 -10.04
N THR A 282 14.27 -0.86 -8.95
CA THR A 282 13.56 0.38 -8.62
C THR A 282 14.41 1.20 -7.67
N PRO A 283 15.04 2.32 -8.11
CA PRO A 283 15.85 3.14 -7.22
C PRO A 283 14.98 3.82 -6.17
N ILE A 284 15.43 3.84 -4.92
CA ILE A 284 14.79 4.56 -3.81
C ILE A 284 15.82 5.52 -3.21
N HIS A 285 15.50 6.81 -3.21
CA HIS A 285 16.33 7.83 -2.58
C HIS A 285 15.97 7.93 -1.10
N TRP A 286 16.78 7.33 -0.23
CA TRP A 286 16.52 7.34 1.20
C TRP A 286 16.94 8.66 1.85
N LEU A 287 15.97 9.34 2.48
CA LEU A 287 16.17 10.55 3.23
C LEU A 287 15.85 10.34 4.71
N SER A 288 16.68 10.93 5.58
CA SER A 288 16.52 10.77 7.02
C SER A 288 15.24 11.41 7.55
N SER A 289 14.58 10.73 8.48
CA SER A 289 13.44 11.29 9.23
C SER A 289 13.85 12.39 10.23
N THR A 290 15.13 12.68 10.38
CA THR A 290 15.64 13.79 11.22
C THR A 290 15.68 15.12 10.48
N LEU A 291 15.60 15.12 9.15
CA LEU A 291 15.50 16.34 8.36
C LEU A 291 14.25 17.13 8.74
N THR A 292 14.40 18.46 8.79
CA THR A 292 13.22 19.32 8.88
C THR A 292 12.32 19.14 7.65
N PRO A 293 11.01 19.45 7.72
CA PRO A 293 10.14 19.36 6.55
C PRO A 293 10.66 20.21 5.37
N ASP A 294 11.23 21.39 5.63
CA ASP A 294 11.80 22.25 4.60
C ASP A 294 13.04 21.64 3.95
N ASP A 295 13.99 21.14 4.74
CA ASP A 295 15.19 20.47 4.24
C ASP A 295 14.86 19.20 3.45
N PHE A 296 13.89 18.42 3.94
CA PHE A 296 13.41 17.24 3.23
C PHE A 296 12.85 17.63 1.85
N THR A 297 11.96 18.62 1.81
CA THR A 297 11.36 19.12 0.57
C THR A 297 12.43 19.68 -0.37
N ALA A 298 13.37 20.47 0.13
CA ALA A 298 14.46 21.01 -0.70
C ALA A 298 15.30 19.89 -1.34
N GLN A 299 15.62 18.82 -0.60
CA GLN A 299 16.35 17.68 -1.15
C GLN A 299 15.53 16.92 -2.19
N VAL A 300 14.24 16.70 -1.96
CA VAL A 300 13.35 16.05 -2.93
C VAL A 300 13.28 16.85 -4.23
N LEU A 301 13.11 18.17 -4.14
CA LEU A 301 13.06 19.04 -5.31
C LEU A 301 14.41 19.12 -6.05
N HIS A 302 15.52 19.07 -5.32
CA HIS A 302 16.84 18.95 -5.93
C HIS A 302 16.98 17.65 -6.74
N LEU A 303 16.57 16.52 -6.18
CA LEU A 303 16.56 15.24 -6.88
C LEU A 303 15.66 15.30 -8.14
N ALA A 304 14.50 15.93 -8.04
CA ALA A 304 13.59 16.09 -9.18
C ALA A 304 14.22 16.90 -10.33
N THR A 305 15.05 17.91 -10.00
CA THR A 305 15.76 18.70 -11.03
C THR A 305 16.86 17.91 -11.74
N ALA A 306 17.39 16.88 -11.10
CA ALA A 306 18.44 16.04 -11.67
C ALA A 306 17.90 14.89 -12.53
N MET A 307 16.57 14.72 -12.57
CA MET A 307 15.96 13.71 -13.46
C MET A 307 16.12 14.13 -14.92
N PRO A 308 16.38 13.17 -15.85
CA PRO A 308 16.44 13.50 -17.27
C PRO A 308 15.12 14.14 -17.71
N ASN A 309 15.18 15.36 -18.23
CA ASN A 309 14.02 15.99 -18.81
C ASN A 309 13.61 15.21 -20.05
N ASN A 310 12.40 14.69 -20.10
CA ASN A 310 11.82 14.06 -21.30
C ASN A 310 11.68 15.02 -22.50
N MET A 311 12.18 16.26 -22.41
CA MET A 311 12.18 17.25 -23.50
C MET A 311 13.28 17.04 -24.54
N ASP A 312 14.34 16.25 -24.24
CA ASP A 312 15.46 16.08 -25.18
C ASP A 312 15.26 14.93 -26.20
N ILE A 313 14.19 14.15 -26.10
CA ILE A 313 13.95 13.01 -27.02
C ILE A 313 13.33 13.48 -28.35
N ASN A 314 12.76 14.67 -28.45
CA ASN A 314 12.10 15.16 -29.66
C ASN A 314 13.01 15.98 -30.61
N VAL A 315 14.30 16.11 -30.33
CA VAL A 315 15.24 16.90 -31.16
C VAL A 315 16.13 16.05 -32.07
N ILE A 316 16.08 14.71 -31.99
CA ILE A 316 16.96 13.82 -32.78
C ILE A 316 16.24 13.14 -33.97
N THR A 317 15.00 13.51 -34.26
CA THR A 317 14.30 13.03 -35.49
C THR A 317 13.69 14.20 -36.25
N SER A 318 14.52 15.04 -36.80
CA SER A 318 14.19 15.94 -37.93
C SER A 318 15.34 15.97 -38.92
#